data_1920661f98f69153300fb643a6e802e6
#
_entry.id   1920661f98f69153300fb643a6e802e6
#
_cell.length_a   1.000
_cell.length_b   1.000
_cell.length_c   1.000
_cell.angle_alpha   90.00
_cell.angle_beta   90.00
_cell.angle_gamma   90.00
#
_symmetry.space_group_name_H-M   'P 1'
#
loop_
_entity.id
_entity.type
_entity.pdbx_description
1 polymer ?
#
loop_
_entity_poly.entity_id
_entity_poly.type
_entity_poly.pdbx_seq_one_letter_code
_entity_poly.pdbx_strand_id
1 'polypeptide(L)'
;MSAAFERISGSSQWQTAVFTNRMAVIRWWANKVDKRNVMARSNEHYGIPDRRFVTNESKAQTVTGGQLERERDEHVRMSLELQQAFGLRREKAMKIQPLVADQGDHLFLKGSWTKGGRERIVPICTEAQRELLNRARRLAGRGSLIPSNRNYVHQMRVYEGNTRRAGLHHMHGLRHAYAQNRYEELTGWSCPAARGPVAKDLTPEQRETDREARLTVSRELGREREAVIGAYLGR
;
A
#
# COMPACT_ATOMS: atom_id res chain seq x y z
N MET A 1 34.94 -15.60 -16.06
CA MET A 1 33.92 -14.57 -15.75
C MET A 1 32.56 -14.76 -16.42
N SER A 2 32.37 -15.78 -17.28
CA SER A 2 31.11 -16.01 -18.04
C SER A 2 29.98 -16.70 -17.25
N ALA A 3 30.27 -17.62 -16.36
CA ALA A 3 29.23 -18.44 -15.68
C ALA A 3 28.41 -17.74 -14.59
N ALA A 4 28.87 -16.58 -14.12
CA ALA A 4 28.08 -15.79 -13.14
C ALA A 4 27.04 -14.89 -13.83
N PHE A 5 27.24 -14.56 -15.09
CA PHE A 5 26.36 -13.68 -15.87
C PHE A 5 25.11 -14.41 -16.38
N GLU A 6 25.18 -15.70 -16.70
CA GLU A 6 24.00 -16.46 -17.19
C GLU A 6 22.93 -16.70 -16.13
N ARG A 7 23.28 -16.64 -14.83
CA ARG A 7 22.30 -16.81 -13.76
C ARG A 7 21.41 -15.58 -13.47
N ILE A 8 21.72 -14.42 -14.04
CA ILE A 8 20.96 -13.18 -13.77
C ILE A 8 19.82 -12.98 -14.76
N SER A 9 19.91 -13.53 -15.98
CA SER A 9 18.87 -13.38 -17.00
C SER A 9 17.53 -14.09 -16.70
N GLY A 10 17.51 -15.04 -15.74
CA GLY A 10 16.31 -15.73 -15.24
C GLY A 10 15.86 -15.28 -13.86
N SER A 11 16.35 -14.14 -13.35
CA SER A 11 16.04 -13.69 -11.99
C SER A 11 14.60 -13.19 -11.86
N SER A 12 13.90 -13.65 -10.83
CA SER A 12 12.57 -13.15 -10.50
C SER A 12 12.60 -11.64 -10.20
N GLN A 13 11.46 -10.94 -10.39
CA GLN A 13 11.36 -9.50 -10.03
C GLN A 13 11.82 -9.20 -8.60
N TRP A 14 11.68 -10.17 -7.70
CA TRP A 14 12.15 -10.07 -6.32
C TRP A 14 13.68 -9.98 -6.26
N GLN A 15 14.40 -10.83 -6.99
CA GLN A 15 15.87 -10.82 -7.06
C GLN A 15 16.38 -9.48 -7.63
N THR A 16 15.77 -9.01 -8.72
CA THR A 16 16.07 -7.69 -9.32
C THR A 16 15.90 -6.57 -8.29
N ALA A 17 14.84 -6.59 -7.49
CA ALA A 17 14.60 -5.56 -6.46
C ALA A 17 15.67 -5.61 -5.34
N VAL A 18 16.08 -6.80 -4.92
CA VAL A 18 17.14 -6.99 -3.90
C VAL A 18 18.48 -6.48 -4.42
N PHE A 19 18.86 -6.87 -5.64
CA PHE A 19 20.12 -6.41 -6.25
C PHE A 19 20.14 -4.89 -6.44
N THR A 20 19.08 -4.30 -6.98
CA THR A 20 18.97 -2.85 -7.17
C THR A 20 19.14 -2.09 -5.84
N ASN A 21 18.49 -2.55 -4.76
CA ASN A 21 18.61 -1.93 -3.45
C ASN A 21 20.04 -2.06 -2.89
N ARG A 22 20.66 -3.23 -3.00
CA ARG A 22 22.05 -3.44 -2.56
C ARG A 22 23.02 -2.55 -3.32
N MET A 23 22.87 -2.43 -4.63
CA MET A 23 23.70 -1.55 -5.45
C MET A 23 23.54 -0.07 -5.07
N ALA A 24 22.32 0.36 -4.74
CA ALA A 24 22.08 1.73 -4.24
C ALA A 24 22.82 1.99 -2.93
N VAL A 25 22.80 1.04 -1.99
CA VAL A 25 23.53 1.15 -0.71
C VAL A 25 25.04 1.20 -0.93
N ILE A 26 25.59 0.32 -1.79
CA ILE A 26 27.03 0.28 -2.07
C ILE A 26 27.49 1.58 -2.76
N ARG A 27 26.71 2.12 -3.72
CA ARG A 27 27.00 3.41 -4.36
C ARG A 27 26.96 4.56 -3.35
N TRP A 28 25.97 4.56 -2.47
CA TRP A 28 25.88 5.56 -1.40
C TRP A 28 27.12 5.50 -0.51
N TRP A 29 27.53 4.29 -0.10
CA TRP A 29 28.74 4.11 0.72
C TRP A 29 30.00 4.55 -0.02
N ALA A 30 30.22 4.10 -1.26
CA ALA A 30 31.36 4.51 -2.09
C ALA A 30 31.43 6.05 -2.25
N ASN A 31 30.27 6.70 -2.37
CA ASN A 31 30.19 8.16 -2.40
C ASN A 31 30.61 8.80 -1.07
N LYS A 32 30.25 8.18 0.07
CA LYS A 32 30.61 8.69 1.42
C LYS A 32 32.10 8.59 1.74
N VAL A 33 32.77 7.57 1.20
CA VAL A 33 34.23 7.38 1.36
C VAL A 33 35.06 7.91 0.19
N ASP A 34 34.45 8.74 -0.66
CA ASP A 34 35.04 9.35 -1.85
C ASP A 34 35.68 8.37 -2.85
N LYS A 35 35.15 7.16 -2.93
CA LYS A 35 35.57 6.11 -3.89
C LYS A 35 34.52 5.87 -4.98
N ARG A 36 33.99 6.95 -5.56
CA ARG A 36 32.92 6.88 -6.58
C ARG A 36 33.32 6.12 -7.84
N ASN A 37 34.60 6.10 -8.15
CA ASN A 37 35.19 5.45 -9.34
C ASN A 37 35.21 3.92 -9.26
N VAL A 38 35.06 3.32 -8.07
CA VAL A 38 35.05 1.84 -7.92
C VAL A 38 33.73 1.20 -8.31
N MET A 39 32.68 1.99 -8.54
CA MET A 39 31.34 1.52 -8.87
C MET A 39 30.78 2.23 -10.10
N ALA A 40 30.27 1.45 -11.05
CA ALA A 40 29.55 2.03 -12.18
C ALA A 40 28.25 2.70 -11.73
N ARG A 41 27.87 3.80 -12.41
CA ARG A 41 26.71 4.62 -12.06
C ARG A 41 25.39 3.92 -12.34
N SER A 42 25.31 3.11 -13.40
CA SER A 42 24.09 2.41 -13.81
C SER A 42 24.07 0.95 -13.34
N ASN A 43 22.87 0.39 -13.21
CA ASN A 43 22.66 -1.05 -12.95
C ASN A 43 22.91 -1.89 -14.21
N GLU A 44 22.70 -1.32 -15.38
CA GLU A 44 22.90 -1.93 -16.67
C GLU A 44 24.34 -2.47 -16.86
N HIS A 45 25.35 -1.70 -16.37
CA HIS A 45 26.74 -2.12 -16.38
C HIS A 45 26.98 -3.47 -15.68
N TYR A 46 26.12 -3.82 -14.72
CA TYR A 46 26.19 -5.08 -13.97
C TYR A 46 25.16 -6.12 -14.45
N GLY A 47 24.54 -5.89 -15.60
CA GLY A 47 23.50 -6.78 -16.13
C GLY A 47 22.25 -6.87 -15.25
N ILE A 48 22.03 -5.90 -14.35
CA ILE A 48 20.85 -5.84 -13.47
C ILE A 48 19.75 -5.09 -14.23
N PRO A 49 18.63 -5.76 -14.58
CA PRO A 49 17.56 -5.15 -15.34
C PRO A 49 16.85 -4.05 -14.53
N ASP A 50 16.21 -3.14 -15.23
CA ASP A 50 15.41 -2.10 -14.59
C ASP A 50 14.20 -2.69 -13.89
N ARG A 51 13.91 -2.12 -12.72
CA ARG A 51 12.76 -2.53 -11.92
C ARG A 51 11.46 -2.01 -12.53
N ARG A 52 10.57 -2.91 -12.90
CA ARG A 52 9.21 -2.56 -13.31
C ARG A 52 8.35 -2.34 -12.06
N PHE A 53 7.94 -1.09 -11.83
CA PHE A 53 7.09 -0.73 -10.68
C PHE A 53 5.60 -0.82 -11.01
N VAL A 54 5.26 -0.70 -12.27
CA VAL A 54 3.88 -0.75 -12.78
C VAL A 54 3.73 -2.00 -13.63
N THR A 55 2.77 -2.83 -13.25
CA THR A 55 2.34 -4.03 -14.00
C THR A 55 0.83 -3.98 -14.09
N ASN A 56 0.26 -4.55 -15.16
CA ASN A 56 -1.19 -4.72 -15.29
C ASN A 56 -1.65 -6.04 -14.64
N GLU A 57 -0.97 -6.45 -13.56
CA GLU A 57 -1.30 -7.60 -12.74
C GLU A 57 -1.78 -7.13 -11.37
N SER A 58 -2.99 -7.55 -11.00
CA SER A 58 -3.57 -7.18 -9.72
C SER A 58 -2.81 -7.83 -8.56
N LYS A 59 -2.45 -6.99 -7.58
CA LYS A 59 -1.93 -7.41 -6.26
C LYS A 59 -2.99 -7.21 -5.18
N ALA A 60 -4.23 -7.00 -5.58
CA ALA A 60 -5.35 -6.84 -4.67
C ALA A 60 -5.56 -8.13 -3.87
N GLN A 61 -5.86 -7.95 -2.61
CA GLN A 61 -6.25 -9.01 -1.69
C GLN A 61 -7.41 -8.52 -0.84
N THR A 62 -8.27 -9.43 -0.44
CA THR A 62 -9.35 -9.18 0.51
C THR A 62 -9.23 -10.18 1.65
N VAL A 63 -9.66 -9.77 2.83
CA VAL A 63 -9.81 -10.67 3.98
C VAL A 63 -11.29 -11.02 4.08
N THR A 64 -11.58 -12.30 4.03
CA THR A 64 -12.97 -12.80 4.15
C THR A 64 -13.45 -12.80 5.59
N GLY A 65 -14.78 -12.82 5.80
CA GLY A 65 -15.36 -12.92 7.14
C GLY A 65 -14.82 -14.10 7.95
N GLY A 66 -14.74 -15.29 7.35
CA GLY A 66 -14.20 -16.46 8.03
C GLY A 66 -12.70 -16.39 8.35
N GLN A 67 -11.93 -15.60 7.61
CA GLN A 67 -10.52 -15.31 7.96
C GLN A 67 -10.43 -14.32 9.13
N LEU A 68 -11.31 -13.29 9.15
CA LEU A 68 -11.41 -12.34 10.25
C LEU A 68 -11.88 -13.01 11.55
N GLU A 69 -12.78 -13.98 11.47
CA GLU A 69 -13.24 -14.75 12.63
C GLU A 69 -12.14 -15.59 13.26
N ARG A 70 -11.19 -16.08 12.47
CA ARG A 70 -10.00 -16.80 12.97
C ARG A 70 -8.99 -15.90 13.65
N GLU A 71 -9.08 -14.59 13.41
CA GLU A 71 -8.22 -13.61 14.06
C GLU A 71 -8.69 -13.36 15.49
N ARG A 72 -7.87 -13.81 16.46
CA ARG A 72 -8.24 -13.79 17.88
C ARG A 72 -8.02 -12.44 18.56
N ASP A 73 -7.09 -11.65 18.06
CA ASP A 73 -6.80 -10.32 18.60
C ASP A 73 -7.69 -9.28 17.90
N GLU A 74 -8.65 -8.72 18.66
CA GLU A 74 -9.63 -7.75 18.13
C GLU A 74 -8.96 -6.48 17.57
N HIS A 75 -7.84 -6.04 18.12
CA HIS A 75 -7.10 -4.88 17.61
C HIS A 75 -6.42 -5.17 16.27
N VAL A 76 -5.94 -6.42 16.08
CA VAL A 76 -5.41 -6.86 14.78
C VAL A 76 -6.54 -6.98 13.76
N ARG A 77 -7.65 -7.62 14.14
CA ARG A 77 -8.85 -7.73 13.28
C ARG A 77 -9.34 -6.36 12.84
N MET A 78 -9.55 -5.45 13.77
CA MET A 78 -9.96 -4.07 13.47
C MET A 78 -8.96 -3.36 12.56
N SER A 79 -7.65 -3.55 12.76
CA SER A 79 -6.63 -2.99 11.88
C SER A 79 -6.70 -3.53 10.45
N LEU A 80 -7.04 -4.81 10.26
CA LEU A 80 -7.23 -5.43 8.94
C LEU A 80 -8.49 -4.86 8.25
N GLU A 81 -9.60 -4.80 8.96
CA GLU A 81 -10.85 -4.23 8.46
C GLU A 81 -10.67 -2.77 8.02
N LEU A 82 -9.97 -1.95 8.81
CA LEU A 82 -9.69 -0.55 8.45
C LEU A 82 -8.73 -0.43 7.25
N GLN A 83 -7.76 -1.34 7.12
CA GLN A 83 -6.91 -1.39 5.93
C GLN A 83 -7.72 -1.69 4.67
N GLN A 84 -8.66 -2.63 4.76
CA GLN A 84 -9.53 -3.02 3.65
C GLN A 84 -10.52 -1.91 3.29
N ALA A 85 -11.19 -1.32 4.28
CA ALA A 85 -12.26 -0.35 4.07
C ALA A 85 -11.78 1.05 3.66
N PHE A 86 -10.57 1.45 4.05
CA PHE A 86 -10.04 2.82 3.85
C PHE A 86 -8.65 2.85 3.19
N GLY A 87 -8.16 1.72 2.71
CA GLY A 87 -6.85 1.64 2.10
C GLY A 87 -5.69 2.08 3.01
N LEU A 88 -5.85 1.98 4.34
CA LEU A 88 -4.82 2.40 5.29
C LEU A 88 -3.58 1.51 5.19
N ARG A 89 -2.39 2.11 5.36
CA ARG A 89 -1.20 1.30 5.60
C ARG A 89 -1.28 0.65 6.98
N ARG A 90 -0.73 -0.55 7.14
CA ARG A 90 -0.67 -1.30 8.41
C ARG A 90 -0.36 -0.42 9.62
N GLU A 91 0.73 0.34 9.55
CA GLU A 91 1.13 1.23 10.63
C GLU A 91 0.04 2.25 10.98
N LYS A 92 -0.64 2.82 9.97
CA LYS A 92 -1.70 3.79 10.17
C LYS A 92 -2.93 3.18 10.79
N ALA A 93 -3.34 2.01 10.30
CA ALA A 93 -4.46 1.27 10.85
C ALA A 93 -4.26 0.88 12.32
N MET A 94 -3.02 0.62 12.75
CA MET A 94 -2.72 0.38 14.17
C MET A 94 -2.64 1.68 15.00
N LYS A 95 -2.04 2.74 14.47
CA LYS A 95 -1.82 4.00 15.20
C LYS A 95 -3.00 4.96 15.14
N ILE A 96 -4.02 4.70 14.35
CA ILE A 96 -5.18 5.59 14.23
C ILE A 96 -5.84 5.77 15.60
N GLN A 97 -6.24 6.99 15.88
CA GLN A 97 -7.10 7.35 17.00
C GLN A 97 -8.51 7.63 16.42
N PRO A 98 -9.41 6.64 16.43
CA PRO A 98 -10.67 6.78 15.70
C PRO A 98 -11.53 7.95 16.14
N LEU A 99 -11.51 8.27 17.43
CA LEU A 99 -12.25 9.43 17.99
C LEU A 99 -11.77 10.76 17.41
N VAL A 100 -10.49 10.86 17.06
CA VAL A 100 -9.88 12.08 16.50
C VAL A 100 -9.92 12.08 14.97
N ALA A 101 -9.81 10.91 14.38
CA ALA A 101 -9.75 10.76 12.93
C ALA A 101 -11.12 10.89 12.25
N ASP A 102 -12.19 10.47 12.93
CA ASP A 102 -13.55 10.51 12.42
C ASP A 102 -14.12 11.93 12.49
N GLN A 103 -14.33 12.55 11.31
CA GLN A 103 -14.86 13.92 11.17
C GLN A 103 -16.32 13.93 10.64
N GLY A 104 -17.00 12.79 10.69
CA GLY A 104 -18.39 12.66 10.24
C GLY A 104 -18.48 12.08 8.83
N ASP A 105 -18.17 12.83 7.82
CA ASP A 105 -18.23 12.41 6.41
C ASP A 105 -16.89 11.86 5.87
N HIS A 106 -15.80 12.03 6.61
CA HIS A 106 -14.48 11.60 6.23
C HIS A 106 -13.58 11.23 7.41
N LEU A 107 -12.52 10.47 7.11
CA LEU A 107 -11.38 10.29 8.01
C LEU A 107 -10.32 11.36 7.74
N PHE A 108 -9.96 12.10 8.77
CA PHE A 108 -8.80 12.98 8.77
C PHE A 108 -7.59 12.28 9.38
N LEU A 109 -6.55 12.10 8.60
CA LEU A 109 -5.30 11.45 9.01
C LEU A 109 -4.21 12.50 9.17
N LYS A 110 -3.85 12.80 10.42
CA LYS A 110 -2.84 13.81 10.78
C LYS A 110 -1.49 13.53 10.13
N GLY A 111 -0.77 14.59 9.75
CA GLY A 111 0.56 14.51 9.16
C GLY A 111 1.54 13.71 10.02
N SER A 112 1.52 13.86 11.34
CA SER A 112 2.35 13.09 12.28
C SER A 112 2.14 11.57 12.23
N TRP A 113 1.00 11.12 11.72
CA TRP A 113 0.71 9.69 11.53
C TRP A 113 1.14 9.21 10.14
N THR A 114 1.55 10.11 9.23
CA THR A 114 1.83 9.74 7.84
C THR A 114 3.32 9.79 7.53
N LYS A 115 3.81 8.83 6.74
CA LYS A 115 5.18 8.86 6.23
C LYS A 115 5.33 10.06 5.30
N GLY A 116 6.14 11.04 5.68
CA GLY A 116 6.33 12.28 4.93
C GLY A 116 5.55 13.48 5.48
N GLY A 117 4.91 13.38 6.66
CA GLY A 117 4.33 14.51 7.40
C GLY A 117 3.08 15.13 6.76
N ARG A 118 2.44 14.47 5.78
CA ARG A 118 1.30 15.03 5.06
C ARG A 118 -0.02 14.53 5.60
N GLU A 119 -0.91 15.46 5.85
CA GLU A 119 -2.30 15.17 6.16
C GLU A 119 -3.04 14.61 4.96
N ARG A 120 -4.10 13.88 5.20
CA ARG A 120 -4.98 13.40 4.14
C ARG A 120 -6.38 13.16 4.65
N ILE A 121 -7.30 13.24 3.71
CA ILE A 121 -8.71 12.98 3.89
C ILE A 121 -9.04 11.70 3.12
N VAL A 122 -9.81 10.80 3.74
CA VAL A 122 -10.37 9.61 3.10
C VAL A 122 -11.87 9.65 3.34
N PRO A 123 -12.71 9.74 2.29
CA PRO A 123 -14.14 9.86 2.46
C PRO A 123 -14.75 8.59 3.08
N ILE A 124 -15.87 8.77 3.77
CA ILE A 124 -16.73 7.69 4.25
C ILE A 124 -17.89 7.61 3.29
N CYS A 125 -17.87 6.62 2.41
CA CYS A 125 -18.80 6.50 1.28
C CYS A 125 -19.93 5.51 1.55
N THR A 126 -19.80 4.64 2.57
CA THR A 126 -20.76 3.56 2.82
C THR A 126 -21.15 3.46 4.30
N GLU A 127 -22.35 2.95 4.56
CA GLU A 127 -22.79 2.66 5.93
C GLU A 127 -21.90 1.61 6.61
N ALA A 128 -21.40 0.64 5.85
CA ALA A 128 -20.45 -0.35 6.36
C ALA A 128 -19.15 0.29 6.89
N GLN A 129 -18.63 1.30 6.18
CA GLN A 129 -17.47 2.07 6.66
C GLN A 129 -17.81 2.86 7.91
N ARG A 130 -19.02 3.44 8.00
CA ARG A 130 -19.50 4.18 9.18
C ARG A 130 -19.58 3.25 10.39
N GLU A 131 -20.22 2.09 10.25
CA GLU A 131 -20.33 1.13 11.35
C GLU A 131 -18.98 0.57 11.78
N LEU A 132 -18.07 0.34 10.83
CA LEU A 132 -16.71 -0.06 11.15
C LEU A 132 -15.99 0.98 12.03
N LEU A 133 -16.14 2.27 11.72
CA LEU A 133 -15.57 3.35 12.52
C LEU A 133 -16.19 3.44 13.90
N ASN A 134 -17.49 3.24 14.02
CA ASN A 134 -18.17 3.17 15.29
C ASN A 134 -17.64 2.04 16.17
N ARG A 135 -17.39 0.86 15.58
CA ARG A 135 -16.74 -0.26 16.28
C ARG A 135 -15.30 0.08 16.67
N ALA A 136 -14.54 0.70 15.77
CA ALA A 136 -13.17 1.11 16.05
C ALA A 136 -13.09 2.15 17.20
N ARG A 137 -14.04 3.09 17.25
CA ARG A 137 -14.15 4.08 18.36
C ARG A 137 -14.45 3.39 19.69
N ARG A 138 -15.37 2.43 19.70
CA ARG A 138 -15.68 1.66 20.94
C ARG A 138 -14.45 0.89 21.43
N LEU A 139 -13.72 0.25 20.51
CA LEU A 139 -12.55 -0.57 20.85
C LEU A 139 -11.36 0.29 21.34
N ALA A 140 -11.06 1.38 20.66
CA ALA A 140 -9.92 2.24 20.97
C ALA A 140 -10.18 3.24 22.10
N GLY A 141 -11.45 3.57 22.39
CA GLY A 141 -11.81 4.61 23.32
C GLY A 141 -11.16 5.96 22.96
N ARG A 142 -10.48 6.58 23.92
CA ARG A 142 -9.73 7.84 23.71
C ARG A 142 -8.34 7.62 23.09
N GLY A 143 -7.88 6.37 23.01
CA GLY A 143 -6.55 5.98 22.54
C GLY A 143 -6.48 5.68 21.05
N SER A 144 -5.39 5.03 20.68
CA SER A 144 -5.21 4.42 19.37
C SER A 144 -5.67 2.97 19.36
N LEU A 145 -5.65 2.33 18.17
CA LEU A 145 -5.87 0.87 18.08
C LEU A 145 -4.68 0.04 18.60
N ILE A 146 -3.64 0.66 19.14
CA ILE A 146 -2.62 -0.04 19.92
C ILE A 146 -3.13 -0.08 21.37
N PRO A 147 -3.36 -1.26 21.98
CA PRO A 147 -3.77 -1.37 23.36
C PRO A 147 -2.81 -0.64 24.30
N SER A 148 -3.31 -0.08 25.39
CA SER A 148 -2.53 0.73 26.34
C SER A 148 -1.36 -0.04 27.00
N ASN A 149 -1.47 -1.37 27.08
CA ASN A 149 -0.43 -2.26 27.61
C ASN A 149 0.61 -2.68 26.55
N ARG A 150 0.55 -2.15 25.32
CA ARG A 150 1.48 -2.46 24.23
C ARG A 150 2.07 -1.20 23.62
N ASN A 151 3.32 -1.25 23.24
CA ASN A 151 3.91 -0.26 22.33
C ASN A 151 3.74 -0.69 20.87
N TYR A 152 4.09 0.21 19.94
CA TYR A 152 3.95 -0.06 18.49
C TYR A 152 4.73 -1.30 18.03
N VAL A 153 5.96 -1.51 18.54
CA VAL A 153 6.80 -2.64 18.13
C VAL A 153 6.18 -3.96 18.59
N HIS A 154 5.67 -3.98 19.82
CA HIS A 154 4.96 -5.16 20.34
C HIS A 154 3.70 -5.43 19.52
N GLN A 155 2.85 -4.43 19.28
CA GLN A 155 1.62 -4.60 18.48
C GLN A 155 1.93 -5.03 17.04
N MET A 156 3.01 -4.54 16.44
CA MET A 156 3.45 -4.98 15.12
C MET A 156 3.80 -6.48 15.10
N ARG A 157 4.52 -6.97 16.12
CA ARG A 157 4.85 -8.39 16.26
C ARG A 157 3.58 -9.24 16.47
N VAL A 158 2.65 -8.76 17.28
CA VAL A 158 1.35 -9.41 17.49
C VAL A 158 0.57 -9.47 16.17
N TYR A 159 0.51 -8.37 15.42
CA TYR A 159 -0.11 -8.32 14.09
C TYR A 159 0.52 -9.35 13.13
N GLU A 160 1.85 -9.37 13.02
CA GLU A 160 2.57 -10.29 12.13
C GLU A 160 2.39 -11.76 12.53
N GLY A 161 2.40 -12.04 13.82
CA GLY A 161 2.19 -13.39 14.35
C GLY A 161 0.77 -13.89 14.10
N ASN A 162 -0.22 -13.05 14.34
CA ASN A 162 -1.62 -13.40 14.17
C ASN A 162 -2.01 -13.54 12.69
N THR A 163 -1.65 -12.59 11.84
CA THR A 163 -1.92 -12.70 10.40
C THR A 163 -1.27 -13.95 9.80
N ARG A 164 -0.03 -14.29 10.18
CA ARG A 164 0.63 -15.52 9.73
C ARG A 164 -0.14 -16.77 10.15
N ARG A 165 -0.61 -16.84 11.42
CA ARG A 165 -1.40 -17.98 11.93
C ARG A 165 -2.75 -18.11 11.23
N ALA A 166 -3.36 -16.99 10.86
CA ALA A 166 -4.60 -16.96 10.08
C ALA A 166 -4.39 -17.26 8.57
N GLY A 167 -3.13 -17.53 8.14
CA GLY A 167 -2.80 -17.77 6.73
C GLY A 167 -2.86 -16.50 5.87
N LEU A 168 -2.79 -15.32 6.49
CA LEU A 168 -2.84 -14.03 5.81
C LEU A 168 -1.43 -13.55 5.50
N HIS A 169 -1.15 -13.31 4.22
CA HIS A 169 0.14 -12.86 3.73
C HIS A 169 -0.03 -11.62 2.84
N HIS A 170 1.02 -10.81 2.70
CA HIS A 170 1.04 -9.66 1.79
C HIS A 170 -0.10 -8.66 2.01
N MET A 171 -0.43 -8.34 3.26
CA MET A 171 -1.56 -7.47 3.64
C MET A 171 -1.55 -6.07 3.01
N HIS A 172 -0.45 -5.67 2.35
CA HIS A 172 -0.47 -4.49 1.50
C HIS A 172 -1.44 -4.62 0.31
N GLY A 173 -1.79 -5.85 -0.05
CA GLY A 173 -2.82 -6.17 -1.05
C GLY A 173 -4.20 -5.62 -0.71
N LEU A 174 -4.56 -5.46 0.57
CA LEU A 174 -5.81 -4.80 1.00
C LEU A 174 -5.91 -3.37 0.48
N ARG A 175 -4.78 -2.66 0.46
CA ARG A 175 -4.72 -1.30 -0.08
C ARG A 175 -4.78 -1.28 -1.61
N HIS A 176 -4.30 -2.33 -2.29
CA HIS A 176 -4.52 -2.49 -3.73
C HIS A 176 -6.00 -2.73 -4.03
N ALA A 177 -6.67 -3.60 -3.25
CA ALA A 177 -8.10 -3.83 -3.38
C ALA A 177 -8.90 -2.54 -3.20
N TYR A 178 -8.64 -1.78 -2.13
CA TYR A 178 -9.27 -0.47 -1.93
C TYR A 178 -9.10 0.45 -3.13
N ALA A 179 -7.88 0.57 -3.65
CA ALA A 179 -7.60 1.45 -4.78
C ALA A 179 -8.36 1.04 -6.05
N GLN A 180 -8.43 -0.27 -6.33
CA GLN A 180 -9.11 -0.82 -7.50
C GLN A 180 -10.62 -0.68 -7.39
N ASN A 181 -11.21 -1.01 -6.25
CA ASN A 181 -12.65 -0.86 -6.01
C ASN A 181 -13.05 0.63 -6.07
N ARG A 182 -12.27 1.51 -5.43
CA ARG A 182 -12.55 2.94 -5.44
C ARG A 182 -12.47 3.55 -6.84
N TYR A 183 -11.51 3.11 -7.64
CA TYR A 183 -11.42 3.50 -9.03
C TYR A 183 -12.65 3.06 -9.82
N GLU A 184 -13.10 1.81 -9.64
CA GLU A 184 -14.30 1.27 -10.31
C GLU A 184 -15.57 2.01 -9.89
N GLU A 185 -15.72 2.37 -8.61
CA GLU A 185 -16.81 3.22 -8.12
C GLU A 185 -16.84 4.59 -8.81
N LEU A 186 -15.68 5.19 -9.06
CA LEU A 186 -15.58 6.53 -9.67
C LEU A 186 -15.74 6.52 -11.19
N THR A 187 -15.37 5.43 -11.85
CA THR A 187 -15.37 5.38 -13.33
C THR A 187 -16.50 4.54 -13.91
N GLY A 188 -17.01 3.56 -13.17
CA GLY A 188 -17.97 2.56 -13.66
C GLY A 188 -17.32 1.37 -14.39
N TRP A 189 -15.97 1.29 -14.45
CA TRP A 189 -15.25 0.16 -15.04
C TRP A 189 -13.99 -0.20 -14.25
N SER A 190 -13.52 -1.43 -14.39
CA SER A 190 -12.33 -1.93 -13.72
C SER A 190 -11.05 -1.27 -14.25
N CYS A 191 -10.04 -1.09 -13.41
CA CYS A 191 -8.75 -0.54 -13.82
C CYS A 191 -7.90 -1.57 -14.62
N PRO A 192 -6.84 -1.14 -15.35
CA PRO A 192 -5.98 -2.04 -16.11
C PRO A 192 -5.37 -3.19 -15.29
N ALA A 193 -4.98 -2.97 -14.03
CA ALA A 193 -4.48 -4.03 -13.16
C ALA A 193 -5.56 -5.09 -12.86
N ALA A 194 -6.83 -4.73 -12.85
CA ALA A 194 -7.99 -5.62 -12.68
C ALA A 194 -8.61 -6.05 -14.02
N ARG A 195 -7.83 -6.05 -15.11
CA ARG A 195 -8.21 -6.44 -16.47
C ARG A 195 -9.20 -5.48 -17.16
N GLY A 196 -9.33 -4.26 -16.68
CA GLY A 196 -10.08 -3.21 -17.36
C GLY A 196 -9.31 -2.61 -18.55
N PRO A 197 -9.93 -1.66 -19.27
CA PRO A 197 -9.34 -1.02 -20.43
C PRO A 197 -8.05 -0.27 -20.09
N VAL A 198 -7.09 -0.28 -20.99
CA VAL A 198 -5.87 0.54 -20.90
C VAL A 198 -6.11 1.89 -21.57
N ALA A 199 -5.28 2.89 -21.26
CA ALA A 199 -5.48 4.27 -21.71
C ALA A 199 -5.66 4.43 -23.22
N LYS A 200 -5.09 3.56 -24.05
CA LYS A 200 -5.24 3.58 -25.51
C LYS A 200 -6.65 3.19 -25.98
N ASP A 201 -7.37 2.39 -25.19
CA ASP A 201 -8.68 1.83 -25.53
C ASP A 201 -9.83 2.75 -25.05
N LEU A 202 -9.52 3.83 -24.30
CA LEU A 202 -10.49 4.79 -23.78
C LEU A 202 -10.82 5.89 -24.78
N THR A 203 -12.10 6.32 -24.82
CA THR A 203 -12.51 7.54 -25.54
C THR A 203 -11.90 8.80 -24.87
N PRO A 204 -11.93 9.97 -25.54
CA PRO A 204 -11.46 11.22 -24.92
C PRO A 204 -12.14 11.53 -23.58
N GLU A 205 -13.46 11.35 -23.50
CA GLU A 205 -14.27 11.59 -22.30
C GLU A 205 -13.90 10.59 -21.18
N GLN A 206 -13.74 9.33 -21.53
CA GLN A 206 -13.31 8.29 -20.60
C GLN A 206 -11.90 8.52 -20.06
N ARG A 207 -10.98 9.08 -20.87
CA ARG A 207 -9.62 9.44 -20.40
C ARG A 207 -9.66 10.55 -19.37
N GLU A 208 -10.56 11.51 -19.48
CA GLU A 208 -10.71 12.55 -18.46
C GLU A 208 -11.25 11.95 -17.17
N THR A 209 -12.28 11.10 -17.23
CA THR A 209 -12.82 10.38 -16.08
C THR A 209 -11.74 9.49 -15.41
N ASP A 210 -10.95 8.75 -16.21
CA ASP A 210 -9.81 7.95 -15.71
C ASP A 210 -8.79 8.82 -14.97
N ARG A 211 -8.43 9.97 -15.53
CA ARG A 211 -7.49 10.92 -14.94
C ARG A 211 -7.99 11.45 -13.60
N GLU A 212 -9.24 11.89 -13.53
CA GLU A 212 -9.85 12.40 -12.30
C GLU A 212 -9.96 11.33 -11.22
N ALA A 213 -10.39 10.12 -11.59
CA ALA A 213 -10.46 8.98 -10.69
C ALA A 213 -9.08 8.62 -10.12
N ARG A 214 -8.05 8.56 -10.98
CA ARG A 214 -6.66 8.31 -10.56
C ARG A 214 -6.15 9.37 -9.58
N LEU A 215 -6.42 10.63 -9.82
CA LEU A 215 -6.03 11.72 -8.93
C LEU A 215 -6.77 11.63 -7.58
N THR A 216 -8.06 11.33 -7.59
CA THR A 216 -8.87 11.16 -6.38
C THR A 216 -8.34 10.01 -5.53
N VAL A 217 -8.19 8.81 -6.11
CA VAL A 217 -7.63 7.65 -5.40
C VAL A 217 -6.19 7.92 -4.93
N SER A 218 -5.40 8.64 -5.71
CA SER A 218 -4.04 9.03 -5.32
C SER A 218 -4.03 9.89 -4.06
N ARG A 219 -4.92 10.89 -3.96
CA ARG A 219 -5.07 11.76 -2.78
C ARG A 219 -5.54 10.97 -1.57
N GLU A 220 -6.58 10.16 -1.70
CA GLU A 220 -7.08 9.27 -0.64
C GLU A 220 -6.01 8.32 -0.12
N LEU A 221 -5.11 7.86 -0.99
CA LEU A 221 -3.95 7.06 -0.61
C LEU A 221 -2.74 7.88 -0.12
N GLY A 222 -2.87 9.22 0.00
CA GLY A 222 -1.78 10.11 0.43
C GLY A 222 -0.60 10.10 -0.52
N ARG A 223 -0.91 10.17 -1.82
CA ARG A 223 0.03 10.37 -2.92
C ARG A 223 -0.47 11.55 -3.74
N GLU A 224 0.41 12.40 -4.23
CA GLU A 224 0.02 13.59 -5.02
C GLU A 224 0.36 13.44 -6.50
N ARG A 225 0.92 12.32 -6.90
CA ARG A 225 1.38 12.11 -8.27
C ARG A 225 0.61 10.97 -8.89
N GLU A 226 -0.02 11.23 -10.00
CA GLU A 226 -0.69 10.23 -10.83
C GLU A 226 0.23 9.05 -11.18
N ALA A 227 1.49 9.32 -11.51
CA ALA A 227 2.47 8.28 -11.85
C ALA A 227 2.64 7.21 -10.77
N VAL A 228 2.40 7.55 -9.49
CA VAL A 228 2.58 6.61 -8.38
C VAL A 228 1.37 5.69 -8.21
N ILE A 229 0.17 6.14 -8.64
CA ILE A 229 -1.04 5.33 -8.54
C ILE A 229 -1.02 4.15 -9.53
N GLY A 230 -0.25 4.27 -10.61
CA GLY A 230 -0.06 3.18 -11.57
C GLY A 230 0.42 1.88 -10.94
N ALA A 231 1.11 1.93 -9.79
CA ALA A 231 1.50 0.73 -9.05
C ALA A 231 0.30 -0.05 -8.46
N TYR A 232 -0.85 0.61 -8.29
CA TYR A 232 -2.10 0.02 -7.76
C TYR A 232 -3.10 -0.31 -8.88
N LEU A 233 -3.21 0.58 -9.87
CA LEU A 233 -4.26 0.53 -10.90
C LEU A 233 -3.77 0.00 -12.25
N GLY A 234 -2.46 -0.09 -12.47
CA GLY A 234 -1.91 -0.37 -13.80
C GLY A 234 -1.91 0.87 -14.72
N ARG A 235 -1.54 0.66 -16.00
CA ARG A 235 -1.49 1.68 -17.06
C ARG A 235 -2.11 1.15 -18.34
#